data_e37de949aeaba90f8fb5f36eb7cb6433
#
_entry.id   e37de949aeaba90f8fb5f36eb7cb6433
#
_cell.length_a   1.000
_cell.length_b   1.000
_cell.length_c   1.000
_cell.angle_alpha   90.00
_cell.angle_beta   90.00
_cell.angle_gamma   90.00
#
_symmetry.space_group_name_H-M   'P 1'
#
loop_
_entity.id
_entity.type
_entity.pdbx_description
1 polymer ?
#
loop_
_entity_poly.entity_id
_entity_poly.type
_entity_poly.pdbx_seq_one_letter_code
_entity_poly.pdbx_strand_id
1 'polypeptide(L)'
;MFIHLHNHTHYSILEGLPKPKDYVAKAVELGMSAVAITDTSNIHGCHELYKEAKSAWITPIMWTEIFVTSALDSNINHKLVLLAKNLKWYQNIIALTSKASLDNAWKVPKIDF
;
A
#
# COMPACT_ATOMS: atom_id res chain seq x y z
N MET A 1 2.09 19.38 -11.52
CA MET A 1 1.74 19.00 -10.11
C MET A 1 2.36 17.65 -9.81
N PHE A 2 3.06 17.52 -8.69
CA PHE A 2 3.73 16.27 -8.30
C PHE A 2 2.87 15.54 -7.25
N ILE A 3 2.81 14.21 -7.34
CA ILE A 3 2.11 13.35 -6.39
C ILE A 3 3.04 12.21 -5.99
N HIS A 4 3.28 12.04 -4.70
CA HIS A 4 4.04 10.91 -4.19
C HIS A 4 3.21 9.63 -4.26
N LEU A 5 3.71 8.63 -5.02
CA LEU A 5 2.99 7.38 -5.28
C LEU A 5 3.55 6.17 -4.50
N HIS A 6 4.66 6.31 -3.79
CA HIS A 6 5.29 5.23 -3.05
C HIS A 6 5.67 5.72 -1.65
N ASN A 7 4.80 5.47 -0.68
CA ASN A 7 4.95 5.91 0.71
C ASN A 7 4.57 4.79 1.66
N HIS A 8 5.38 4.59 2.70
CA HIS A 8 5.13 3.62 3.76
C HIS A 8 4.67 4.33 5.02
N THR A 9 3.58 3.86 5.61
CA THR A 9 3.08 4.35 6.90
C THR A 9 3.63 3.52 8.05
N HIS A 10 3.24 3.86 9.28
CA HIS A 10 3.57 3.08 10.47
C HIS A 10 3.01 1.63 10.45
N TYR A 11 2.14 1.29 9.50
CA TYR A 11 1.70 -0.08 9.26
C TYR A 11 2.74 -0.92 8.52
N SER A 12 3.75 -0.29 7.89
CA SER A 12 4.97 -0.95 7.39
C SER A 12 6.01 -0.96 8.49
N ILE A 13 5.97 -1.97 9.36
CA ILE A 13 6.82 -2.08 10.56
C ILE A 13 8.30 -2.02 10.17
N LEU A 14 9.06 -1.14 10.82
CA LEU A 14 10.47 -0.82 10.58
C LEU A 14 10.78 -0.10 9.25
N GLU A 15 9.79 0.17 8.41
CA GLU A 15 9.97 0.86 7.12
C GLU A 15 9.33 2.24 7.09
N GLY A 16 8.22 2.45 7.84
CA GLY A 16 7.50 3.71 7.87
C GLY A 16 7.19 4.19 9.28
N LEU A 17 7.19 5.51 9.50
CA LEU A 17 6.89 6.13 10.78
C LEU A 17 5.59 6.96 10.77
N PRO A 18 5.28 7.77 9.72
CA PRO A 18 4.10 8.63 9.71
C PRO A 18 2.80 7.83 9.67
N LYS A 19 1.75 8.41 10.25
CA LYS A 19 0.38 7.88 10.12
C LYS A 19 -0.23 8.34 8.78
N PRO A 20 -1.27 7.67 8.26
CA PRO A 20 -1.96 8.12 7.04
C PRO A 20 -2.41 9.58 7.11
N LYS A 21 -2.91 10.06 8.25
CA LYS A 21 -3.29 11.46 8.46
C LYS A 21 -2.14 12.45 8.29
N ASP A 22 -0.91 12.06 8.65
CA ASP A 22 0.26 12.94 8.54
C ASP A 22 0.63 13.14 7.06
N TYR A 23 0.49 12.09 6.24
CA TYR A 23 0.64 12.18 4.79
C TYR A 23 -0.42 13.09 4.15
N VAL A 24 -1.68 12.98 4.60
CA VAL A 24 -2.76 13.84 4.11
C VAL A 24 -2.47 15.29 4.47
N ALA A 25 -2.11 15.58 5.72
CA ALA A 25 -1.79 16.94 6.16
C ALA A 25 -0.63 17.53 5.34
N LYS A 26 0.43 16.73 5.11
CA LYS A 26 1.58 17.18 4.32
C LYS A 26 1.24 17.38 2.84
N ALA A 27 0.39 16.53 2.27
CA ALA A 27 -0.08 16.69 0.90
C ALA A 27 -0.88 17.99 0.72
N VAL A 28 -1.76 18.32 1.68
CA VAL A 28 -2.50 19.59 1.69
C VAL A 28 -1.55 20.78 1.80
N GLU A 29 -0.60 20.75 2.74
CA GLU A 29 0.41 21.80 2.92
C GLU A 29 1.19 22.06 1.61
N LEU A 30 1.53 21.01 0.87
CA LEU A 30 2.28 21.09 -0.38
C LEU A 30 1.41 21.33 -1.62
N GLY A 31 0.08 21.51 -1.46
CA GLY A 31 -0.84 21.76 -2.56
C GLY A 31 -1.03 20.55 -3.49
N MET A 32 -0.81 19.33 -3.01
CA MET A 32 -1.03 18.12 -3.78
C MET A 32 -2.51 17.79 -3.86
N SER A 33 -3.00 17.36 -5.02
CA SER A 33 -4.41 16.95 -5.23
C SER A 33 -4.70 15.50 -4.88
N ALA A 34 -3.66 14.71 -4.61
CA ALA A 34 -3.78 13.30 -4.25
C ALA A 34 -2.61 12.86 -3.37
N VAL A 35 -2.81 11.77 -2.65
CA VAL A 35 -1.78 11.12 -1.83
C VAL A 35 -1.96 9.61 -1.86
N ALA A 36 -0.85 8.88 -1.95
CA ALA A 36 -0.83 7.42 -1.93
C ALA A 36 -0.19 6.89 -0.66
N ILE A 37 -0.59 5.69 -0.25
CA ILE A 37 0.16 4.82 0.66
C ILE A 37 0.35 3.46 0.00
N THR A 38 1.51 2.85 0.24
CA THR A 38 1.93 1.57 -0.36
C THR A 38 2.56 0.69 0.69
N ASP A 39 1.83 0.42 1.76
CA ASP A 39 2.35 -0.36 2.88
C ASP A 39 2.76 -1.77 2.46
N THR A 40 3.83 -2.27 3.08
CA THR A 40 4.43 -3.56 2.74
C THR A 40 3.53 -4.72 3.16
N SER A 41 3.07 -5.48 2.18
CA SER A 41 2.27 -6.71 2.33
C SER A 41 0.96 -6.54 3.11
N ASN A 42 0.45 -5.31 3.23
CA ASN A 42 -0.81 -5.04 3.90
C ASN A 42 -1.52 -3.80 3.33
N ILE A 43 -2.79 -3.65 3.70
CA ILE A 43 -3.65 -2.52 3.33
C ILE A 43 -4.30 -1.89 4.56
N HIS A 44 -3.72 -2.07 5.74
CA HIS A 44 -4.31 -1.65 7.01
C HIS A 44 -4.56 -0.13 7.07
N GLY A 45 -3.68 0.66 6.49
CA GLY A 45 -3.80 2.12 6.45
C GLY A 45 -4.82 2.67 5.44
N CYS A 46 -5.33 1.83 4.52
CA CYS A 46 -6.17 2.31 3.41
C CYS A 46 -7.47 2.96 3.86
N HIS A 47 -8.15 2.41 4.87
CA HIS A 47 -9.40 2.97 5.38
C HIS A 47 -9.17 4.34 6.04
N GLU A 48 -8.12 4.44 6.87
CA GLU A 48 -7.75 5.70 7.51
C GLU A 48 -7.38 6.75 6.46
N LEU A 49 -6.54 6.39 5.47
CA LEU A 49 -6.19 7.29 4.38
C LEU A 49 -7.43 7.79 3.63
N TYR A 50 -8.34 6.87 3.28
CA TYR A 50 -9.57 7.23 2.57
C TYR A 50 -10.38 8.27 3.33
N LYS A 51 -10.61 8.05 4.62
CA LYS A 51 -11.37 8.95 5.49
C LYS A 51 -10.71 10.33 5.59
N GLU A 52 -9.42 10.37 5.90
CA GLU A 52 -8.68 11.61 6.08
C GLU A 52 -8.57 12.41 4.76
N ALA A 53 -8.23 11.74 3.66
CA ALA A 53 -8.10 12.39 2.35
C ALA A 53 -9.45 12.95 1.85
N LYS A 54 -10.56 12.22 2.04
CA LYS A 54 -11.90 12.72 1.70
C LYS A 54 -12.28 13.95 2.52
N SER A 55 -11.96 13.96 3.80
CA SER A 55 -12.19 15.13 4.66
C SER A 55 -11.37 16.35 4.23
N ALA A 56 -10.20 16.14 3.68
CA ALA A 56 -9.30 17.18 3.18
C ALA A 56 -9.49 17.53 1.69
N TRP A 57 -10.49 16.94 1.01
CA TRP A 57 -10.80 17.16 -0.40
C TRP A 57 -9.67 16.81 -1.37
N ILE A 58 -8.81 15.85 -0.99
CA ILE A 58 -7.78 15.29 -1.88
C ILE A 58 -8.10 13.84 -2.24
N THR A 59 -7.55 13.37 -3.35
CA THR A 59 -7.81 12.01 -3.85
C THR A 59 -6.93 10.99 -3.11
N PRO A 60 -7.53 10.02 -2.39
CA PRO A 60 -6.78 8.91 -1.81
C PRO A 60 -6.41 7.89 -2.89
N ILE A 61 -5.17 7.46 -2.90
CA ILE A 61 -4.66 6.41 -3.77
C ILE A 61 -4.23 5.26 -2.88
N MET A 62 -5.02 4.18 -2.89
CA MET A 62 -4.87 3.05 -1.96
C MET A 62 -4.12 1.92 -2.63
N TRP A 63 -2.96 1.56 -2.08
CA TRP A 63 -2.02 0.65 -2.69
C TRP A 63 -1.35 -0.26 -1.67
N THR A 64 -0.61 -1.24 -2.17
CA THR A 64 0.27 -2.07 -1.36
C THR A 64 1.52 -2.43 -2.14
N GLU A 65 2.63 -2.57 -1.44
CA GLU A 65 3.83 -3.19 -1.94
C GLU A 65 3.82 -4.66 -1.51
N ILE A 66 3.97 -5.58 -2.45
CA ILE A 66 4.00 -7.02 -2.17
C ILE A 66 5.34 -7.62 -2.53
N PHE A 67 5.71 -8.70 -1.85
CA PHE A 67 6.82 -9.53 -2.27
C PHE A 67 6.35 -10.57 -3.28
N VAL A 68 7.10 -10.70 -4.35
CA VAL A 68 6.87 -11.70 -5.40
C VAL A 68 8.11 -12.58 -5.54
N THR A 69 7.90 -13.87 -5.75
CA THR A 69 8.95 -14.81 -6.08
C THR A 69 8.80 -15.28 -7.51
N SER A 70 9.91 -15.63 -8.13
CA SER A 70 9.93 -16.27 -9.44
C SER A 70 9.95 -17.78 -9.27
N ALA A 71 9.29 -18.50 -10.18
CA ALA A 71 9.39 -19.95 -10.27
C ALA A 71 10.83 -20.44 -10.53
N LEU A 72 11.70 -19.55 -11.04
CA LEU A 72 13.10 -19.85 -11.33
C LEU A 72 14.01 -19.77 -10.10
N ASP A 73 13.66 -18.90 -9.11
CA ASP A 73 14.40 -18.77 -7.86
C ASP A 73 13.48 -18.32 -6.72
N SER A 74 13.06 -19.27 -5.92
CA SER A 74 12.16 -19.03 -4.76
C SER A 74 12.87 -18.34 -3.58
N ASN A 75 14.19 -18.19 -3.61
CA ASN A 75 14.95 -17.53 -2.54
C ASN A 75 15.03 -16.02 -2.73
N ILE A 76 14.80 -15.53 -3.95
CA ILE A 76 14.83 -14.10 -4.25
C ILE A 76 13.42 -13.53 -4.14
N ASN A 77 13.26 -12.54 -3.27
CA ASN A 77 12.02 -11.77 -3.14
C ASN A 77 12.18 -10.45 -3.88
N HIS A 78 11.34 -10.21 -4.85
CA HIS A 78 11.23 -8.92 -5.53
C HIS A 78 10.07 -8.14 -4.93
N LYS A 79 10.18 -6.82 -4.90
CA LYS A 79 9.08 -5.94 -4.47
C LYS A 79 8.31 -5.46 -5.69
N LEU A 80 6.99 -5.52 -5.62
CA LEU A 80 6.07 -5.04 -6.65
C LEU A 80 5.01 -4.15 -6.02
N VAL A 81 4.87 -2.94 -6.53
CA VAL A 81 3.82 -2.00 -6.10
C VAL A 81 2.56 -2.23 -6.94
N LEU A 82 1.45 -2.51 -6.26
CA LEU A 82 0.15 -2.74 -6.88
C LEU A 82 -0.77 -1.54 -6.67
N LEU A 83 -1.40 -1.09 -7.74
CA LEU A 83 -2.25 0.09 -7.81
C LEU A 83 -3.71 -0.29 -8.04
N ALA A 84 -4.62 0.14 -7.16
CA ALA A 84 -6.04 -0.03 -7.37
C ALA A 84 -6.61 1.09 -8.26
N LYS A 85 -6.95 0.77 -9.49
CA LYS A 85 -7.60 1.70 -10.43
C LYS A 85 -9.07 1.96 -10.09
N ASN A 86 -9.75 0.99 -9.51
CA ASN A 86 -11.16 1.03 -9.15
C ASN A 86 -11.48 0.04 -8.03
N LEU A 87 -12.74 -0.01 -7.59
CA LEU A 87 -13.18 -0.89 -6.51
C LEU A 87 -12.89 -2.38 -6.79
N LYS A 88 -13.05 -2.83 -8.04
CA LYS A 88 -12.75 -4.23 -8.40
C LYS A 88 -11.28 -4.57 -8.20
N TRP A 89 -10.39 -3.68 -8.57
CA TRP A 89 -8.96 -3.87 -8.37
C TRP A 89 -8.59 -3.83 -6.88
N TYR A 90 -9.23 -2.95 -6.11
CA TYR A 90 -9.06 -2.93 -4.65
C TYR A 90 -9.47 -4.26 -4.00
N GLN A 91 -10.61 -4.83 -4.42
CA GLN A 91 -11.03 -6.17 -3.96
C GLN A 91 -10.04 -7.27 -4.36
N ASN A 92 -9.46 -7.20 -5.56
CA ASN A 92 -8.42 -8.14 -6.00
C ASN A 92 -7.15 -8.01 -5.13
N ILE A 93 -6.74 -6.80 -4.77
CA ILE A 93 -5.60 -6.58 -3.87
C ILE A 93 -5.88 -7.16 -2.47
N ILE A 94 -7.10 -6.99 -1.94
CA ILE A 94 -7.51 -7.62 -0.67
C ILE A 94 -7.35 -9.14 -0.75
N ALA A 95 -7.88 -9.76 -1.81
CA ALA A 95 -7.78 -11.21 -1.99
C ALA A 95 -6.33 -11.67 -2.10
N LEU A 96 -5.50 -10.92 -2.84
CA LEU A 96 -4.11 -11.22 -3.08
C LEU A 96 -3.25 -11.12 -1.80
N THR A 97 -3.41 -10.05 -1.02
CA THR A 97 -2.70 -9.86 0.25
C THR A 97 -3.15 -10.89 1.30
N SER A 98 -4.44 -11.24 1.33
CA SER A 98 -4.96 -12.30 2.20
C SER A 98 -4.36 -13.66 1.84
N LYS A 99 -4.33 -14.01 0.54
CA LYS A 99 -3.70 -15.25 0.06
C LYS A 99 -2.22 -15.30 0.42
N ALA A 100 -1.47 -14.24 0.16
CA ALA A 100 -0.06 -14.17 0.49
C ALA A 100 0.21 -14.42 1.99
N SER A 101 -0.63 -13.86 2.86
CA SER A 101 -0.51 -14.03 4.31
C SER A 101 -0.88 -15.44 4.78
N LEU A 102 -1.91 -16.04 4.18
CA LEU A 102 -2.35 -17.40 4.54
C LEU A 102 -1.37 -18.47 4.06
N ASP A 103 -0.89 -18.36 2.82
CA ASP A 103 0.03 -19.32 2.22
C ASP A 103 1.43 -19.27 2.86
N ASN A 104 1.79 -18.14 3.47
CA ASN A 104 3.11 -17.90 4.06
C ASN A 104 3.03 -17.61 5.57
N ALA A 105 2.12 -18.26 6.28
CA ALA A 105 2.00 -18.12 7.73
C ALA A 105 3.37 -18.25 8.42
N TRP A 106 3.72 -17.28 9.28
CA TRP A 106 5.00 -17.18 9.99
C TRP A 106 6.23 -16.84 9.13
N LYS A 107 6.06 -16.49 7.87
CA LYS A 107 7.11 -16.04 6.94
C LYS A 107 6.74 -14.69 6.35
N VAL A 108 7.64 -14.14 5.53
CA VAL A 108 7.32 -12.94 4.75
C VAL A 108 6.20 -13.28 3.76
N PRO A 109 5.05 -12.57 3.82
CA PRO A 109 3.96 -12.78 2.86
C PRO A 109 4.47 -12.51 1.43
N LYS A 110 4.34 -13.50 0.56
CA LYS A 110 4.79 -13.42 -0.83
C LYS A 110 3.85 -14.15 -1.77
N ILE A 111 3.94 -13.83 -3.04
CA ILE A 111 3.16 -14.43 -4.11
C ILE A 111 4.10 -15.03 -5.13
N ASP A 112 3.82 -16.26 -5.51
CA ASP A 112 4.50 -16.94 -6.61
C ASP A 112 3.78 -16.63 -7.92
N PHE A 113 4.57 -16.32 -8.94
CA PHE A 113 4.10 -16.14 -10.33
C PHE A 113 4.53 -17.32 -11.18
#